data_f5396cb7c95021f81d73aabae0b41782
#
_entry.id   f5396cb7c95021f81d73aabae0b41782
#
_cell.length_a   1.000
_cell.length_b   1.000
_cell.length_c   1.000
_cell.angle_alpha   90.00
_cell.angle_beta   90.00
_cell.angle_gamma   90.00
#
_symmetry.space_group_name_H-M   'P 1'
#
loop_
_entity.id
_entity.type
_entity.pdbx_description
1 polymer ?
#
loop_
_entity_poly.entity_id
_entity_poly.type
_entity_poly.pdbx_seq_one_letter_code
_entity_poly.pdbx_strand_id
1 'polypeptide(L)'
;VTKNMITKDVLFDMKKDAIIINTSRGGIINEQDLYEVMNSGHLSGAAIDVFEKEPYDGKLSEIERCILTAHMGSMTNDCRTRMEIEATEEVVLFVTGKELEREVPQEEYDVQSQGL
;
A
#
# COMPACT_ATOMS: atom_id res chain seq x y z
N VAL A 1 -11.77 -2.30 8.59
CA VAL A 1 -11.84 -1.58 7.32
C VAL A 1 -10.94 -0.35 7.41
N THR A 2 -9.86 -0.30 6.62
CA THR A 2 -8.82 0.74 6.68
C THR A 2 -8.99 1.82 5.60
N LYS A 3 -10.05 1.73 4.78
CA LYS A 3 -10.29 2.70 3.71
C LYS A 3 -10.48 4.11 4.29
N ASN A 4 -9.71 5.08 3.76
CA ASN A 4 -9.68 6.47 4.21
C ASN A 4 -9.45 6.63 5.73
N MET A 5 -8.67 5.73 6.33
CA MET A 5 -8.31 5.82 7.74
C MET A 5 -7.47 7.06 8.03
N ILE A 6 -6.64 7.47 7.08
CA ILE A 6 -5.80 8.68 7.15
C ILE A 6 -6.47 9.77 6.32
N THR A 7 -7.25 10.59 6.99
CA THR A 7 -7.96 11.74 6.42
C THR A 7 -7.19 13.04 6.61
N LYS A 8 -7.72 14.12 6.08
CA LYS A 8 -7.18 15.49 6.22
C LYS A 8 -6.93 15.89 7.65
N ASP A 9 -7.88 15.59 8.56
CA ASP A 9 -7.76 15.93 9.98
C ASP A 9 -6.60 15.17 10.62
N VAL A 10 -6.48 13.87 10.35
CA VAL A 10 -5.37 13.04 10.84
C VAL A 10 -4.03 13.53 10.30
N LEU A 11 -3.97 13.96 9.03
CA LEU A 11 -2.77 14.52 8.43
C LEU A 11 -2.37 15.86 9.06
N PHE A 12 -3.32 16.70 9.44
CA PHE A 12 -3.06 17.96 10.14
C PHE A 12 -2.68 17.75 11.62
N ASP A 13 -3.09 16.62 12.24
CA ASP A 13 -2.67 16.26 13.60
C ASP A 13 -1.21 15.79 13.67
N MET A 14 -0.61 15.45 12.52
CA MET A 14 0.81 15.13 12.45
C MET A 14 1.65 16.36 12.81
N LYS A 15 2.87 16.11 13.28
CA LYS A 15 3.82 17.21 13.51
C LYS A 15 4.03 18.00 12.22
N LYS A 16 4.08 19.34 12.35
CA LYS A 16 4.51 20.19 11.24
C LYS A 16 5.86 19.71 10.70
N ASP A 17 6.03 19.77 9.40
CA ASP A 17 7.22 19.33 8.67
C ASP A 17 7.50 17.82 8.77
N ALA A 18 6.53 16.99 9.23
CA ALA A 18 6.64 15.54 9.17
C ALA A 18 6.63 15.04 7.73
N ILE A 19 7.10 13.82 7.54
CA ILE A 19 7.04 13.06 6.29
C ILE A 19 6.06 11.91 6.46
N ILE A 20 5.23 11.65 5.47
CA ILE A 20 4.35 10.48 5.44
C ILE A 20 4.80 9.50 4.36
N ILE A 21 4.80 8.19 4.67
CA ILE A 21 5.19 7.13 3.74
C ILE A 21 4.09 6.07 3.73
N ASN A 22 3.63 5.70 2.53
CA ASN A 22 2.70 4.60 2.34
C ASN A 22 3.24 3.60 1.30
N THR A 23 3.65 2.44 1.79
CA THR A 23 4.08 1.29 0.99
C THR A 23 3.20 0.06 1.23
N SER A 24 2.01 0.25 1.82
CA SER A 24 1.12 -0.86 2.19
C SER A 24 0.02 -1.10 1.16
N ARG A 25 -1.04 -0.29 1.17
CA ARG A 25 -2.15 -0.38 0.21
C ARG A 25 -2.69 1.01 -0.13
N GLY A 26 -3.18 1.16 -1.37
CA GLY A 26 -3.95 2.32 -1.79
C GLY A 26 -5.26 2.47 -1.02
N GLY A 27 -5.78 3.69 -0.95
CA GLY A 27 -7.02 3.99 -0.24
C GLY A 27 -6.93 4.02 1.29
N ILE A 28 -5.79 3.72 1.91
CA ILE A 28 -5.58 3.93 3.36
C ILE A 28 -5.47 5.42 3.66
N ILE A 29 -4.66 6.13 2.87
CA ILE A 29 -4.58 7.58 2.90
C ILE A 29 -5.57 8.10 1.87
N ASN A 30 -6.42 9.06 2.23
CA ASN A 30 -7.22 9.77 1.25
C ASN A 30 -6.30 10.64 0.39
N GLU A 31 -6.21 10.34 -0.90
CA GLU A 31 -5.24 10.98 -1.82
C GLU A 31 -5.55 12.45 -2.05
N GLN A 32 -6.84 12.83 -2.09
CA GLN A 32 -7.24 14.24 -2.23
C GLN A 32 -6.89 15.04 -0.97
N ASP A 33 -7.13 14.47 0.20
CA ASP A 33 -6.77 15.08 1.49
C ASP A 33 -5.26 15.26 1.61
N LEU A 34 -4.49 14.25 1.20
CA LEU A 34 -3.02 14.33 1.18
C LEU A 34 -2.55 15.44 0.25
N TYR A 35 -3.13 15.55 -0.95
CA TYR A 35 -2.82 16.62 -1.90
C TYR A 35 -3.02 18.01 -1.26
N GLU A 36 -4.16 18.22 -0.59
CA GLU A 36 -4.49 19.49 0.03
C GLU A 36 -3.52 19.84 1.19
N VAL A 37 -3.19 18.85 2.02
CA VAL A 37 -2.27 19.03 3.16
C VAL A 37 -0.85 19.29 2.68
N MET A 38 -0.40 18.60 1.63
CA MET A 38 0.91 18.86 1.00
C MET A 38 0.98 20.26 0.40
N ASN A 39 -0.07 20.72 -0.28
CA ASN A 39 -0.14 22.09 -0.80
C ASN A 39 -0.16 23.17 0.28
N SER A 40 -0.75 22.88 1.45
CA SER A 40 -0.72 23.82 2.59
C SER A 40 0.68 24.01 3.17
N GLY A 41 1.63 23.14 2.87
CA GLY A 41 2.97 23.16 3.45
C GLY A 41 3.04 22.65 4.88
N HIS A 42 2.00 21.95 5.38
CA HIS A 42 2.01 21.37 6.71
C HIS A 42 2.99 20.21 6.82
N LEU A 43 2.99 19.30 5.83
CA LEU A 43 3.96 18.23 5.72
C LEU A 43 5.15 18.63 4.85
N SER A 44 6.35 18.18 5.21
CA SER A 44 7.57 18.44 4.46
C SER A 44 7.72 17.54 3.24
N GLY A 45 7.11 16.36 3.22
CA GLY A 45 7.18 15.41 2.11
C GLY A 45 6.23 14.25 2.25
N ALA A 46 6.02 13.55 1.13
CA ALA A 46 5.31 12.28 1.08
C ALA A 46 6.03 11.29 0.17
N ALA A 47 5.97 10.00 0.48
CA ALA A 47 6.44 8.91 -0.40
C ALA A 47 5.32 7.86 -0.50
N ILE A 48 4.77 7.70 -1.70
CA ILE A 48 3.60 6.87 -1.95
C ILE A 48 3.93 5.85 -3.03
N ASP A 49 3.88 4.56 -2.68
CA ASP A 49 4.12 3.44 -3.60
C ASP A 49 2.82 2.79 -4.09
N VAL A 50 1.69 3.06 -3.42
CA VAL A 50 0.41 2.39 -3.65
C VAL A 50 -0.74 3.39 -3.71
N PHE A 51 -1.68 3.19 -4.67
CA PHE A 51 -2.76 4.12 -4.94
C PHE A 51 -4.11 3.41 -5.00
N GLU A 52 -5.20 4.16 -4.81
CA GLU A 52 -6.57 3.63 -4.92
C GLU A 52 -6.86 3.17 -6.35
N LYS A 53 -6.30 3.87 -7.34
CA LYS A 53 -6.34 3.48 -8.75
C LYS A 53 -4.91 3.43 -9.31
N GLU A 54 -4.53 2.29 -9.85
CA GLU A 54 -3.23 2.07 -10.50
C GLU A 54 -3.42 1.71 -11.98
N PRO A 55 -2.61 2.25 -12.91
CA PRO A 55 -1.54 3.23 -12.68
C PRO A 55 -2.09 4.59 -12.24
N TYR A 56 -1.32 5.29 -11.38
CA TYR A 56 -1.72 6.58 -10.83
C TYR A 56 -1.55 7.72 -11.84
N ASP A 57 -2.61 8.51 -12.00
CA ASP A 57 -2.66 9.69 -12.89
C ASP A 57 -3.17 10.96 -12.17
N GLY A 58 -3.10 10.96 -10.83
CA GLY A 58 -3.70 12.00 -10.00
C GLY A 58 -2.77 13.16 -9.65
N LYS A 59 -3.32 14.11 -8.89
CA LYS A 59 -2.71 15.42 -8.60
C LYS A 59 -1.45 15.37 -7.70
N LEU A 60 -1.20 14.28 -6.99
CA LEU A 60 0.03 14.15 -6.20
C LEU A 60 1.28 14.22 -7.09
N SER A 61 1.17 13.88 -8.38
CA SER A 61 2.25 14.03 -9.35
C SER A 61 2.68 15.48 -9.62
N GLU A 62 1.83 16.45 -9.26
CA GLU A 62 2.11 17.88 -9.38
C GLU A 62 2.91 18.42 -8.19
N ILE A 63 3.02 17.65 -7.11
CA ILE A 63 3.68 18.04 -5.86
C ILE A 63 5.16 17.65 -5.91
N GLU A 64 6.05 18.61 -6.06
CA GLU A 64 7.50 18.38 -6.15
C GLU A 64 8.08 17.61 -4.94
N ARG A 65 7.46 17.76 -3.76
CA ARG A 65 7.86 17.07 -2.52
C ARG A 65 7.17 15.71 -2.30
N CYS A 66 6.48 15.18 -3.33
CA CYS A 66 5.94 13.83 -3.34
C CYS A 66 6.81 12.91 -4.19
N ILE A 67 7.33 11.84 -3.59
CA ILE A 67 7.95 10.74 -4.32
C ILE A 67 6.85 9.71 -4.58
N LEU A 68 6.59 9.43 -5.85
CA LEU A 68 5.60 8.44 -6.28
C LEU A 68 6.31 7.29 -6.98
N THR A 69 6.00 6.06 -6.59
CA THR A 69 6.54 4.85 -7.21
C THR A 69 5.40 3.92 -7.65
N ALA A 70 5.66 3.00 -8.55
CA ALA A 70 4.62 2.22 -9.23
C ALA A 70 4.42 0.84 -8.57
N HIS A 71 4.05 0.82 -7.29
CA HIS A 71 3.83 -0.39 -6.50
C HIS A 71 5.04 -1.35 -6.56
N MET A 72 6.20 -0.78 -6.25
CA MET A 72 7.51 -1.40 -6.48
C MET A 72 8.07 -2.17 -5.27
N GLY A 73 7.33 -2.24 -4.16
CA GLY A 73 7.81 -2.83 -2.92
C GLY A 73 8.31 -4.29 -3.04
N SER A 74 7.77 -5.07 -3.98
CA SER A 74 8.18 -6.45 -4.23
C SER A 74 9.05 -6.64 -5.49
N MET A 75 9.52 -5.55 -6.12
CA MET A 75 10.12 -5.62 -7.46
C MET A 75 11.64 -5.85 -7.47
N THR A 76 12.28 -6.05 -6.31
CA THR A 76 13.68 -6.49 -6.30
C THR A 76 13.79 -7.94 -6.78
N ASN A 77 14.91 -8.28 -7.45
CA ASN A 77 15.14 -9.64 -7.94
C ASN A 77 15.01 -10.67 -6.82
N ASP A 78 15.61 -10.41 -5.67
CA ASP A 78 15.59 -11.33 -4.53
C ASP A 78 14.16 -11.52 -3.99
N CYS A 79 13.38 -10.44 -3.87
CA CYS A 79 12.02 -10.51 -3.38
C CYS A 79 11.13 -11.31 -4.35
N ARG A 80 11.20 -11.04 -5.66
CA ARG A 80 10.43 -11.79 -6.66
C ARG A 80 10.79 -13.26 -6.67
N THR A 81 12.08 -13.58 -6.71
CA THR A 81 12.55 -14.97 -6.69
C THR A 81 12.02 -15.70 -5.46
N ARG A 82 12.09 -15.06 -4.29
CA ARG A 82 11.59 -15.64 -3.06
C ARG A 82 10.07 -15.87 -3.09
N MET A 83 9.30 -14.91 -3.55
CA MET A 83 7.84 -15.05 -3.69
C MET A 83 7.47 -16.22 -4.63
N GLU A 84 8.15 -16.36 -5.75
CA GLU A 84 7.90 -17.45 -6.72
C GLU A 84 8.26 -18.82 -6.15
N ILE A 85 9.38 -18.93 -5.44
CA ILE A 85 9.80 -20.17 -4.75
C ILE A 85 8.78 -20.54 -3.67
N GLU A 86 8.48 -19.64 -2.76
CA GLU A 86 7.54 -19.90 -1.66
C GLU A 86 6.14 -20.27 -2.15
N ALA A 87 5.64 -19.60 -3.19
CA ALA A 87 4.36 -19.96 -3.80
C ALA A 87 4.39 -21.37 -4.45
N THR A 88 5.51 -21.71 -5.10
CA THR A 88 5.67 -23.05 -5.71
C THR A 88 5.74 -24.15 -4.66
N GLU A 89 6.44 -23.91 -3.54
CA GLU A 89 6.51 -24.83 -2.41
C GLU A 89 5.12 -25.13 -1.84
N GLU A 90 4.28 -24.11 -1.64
CA GLU A 90 2.90 -24.30 -1.18
C GLU A 90 2.06 -25.14 -2.16
N VAL A 91 2.21 -24.93 -3.48
CA VAL A 91 1.55 -25.76 -4.49
C VAL A 91 2.00 -27.21 -4.39
N VAL A 92 3.30 -27.47 -4.20
CA VAL A 92 3.85 -28.82 -4.03
C VAL A 92 3.30 -29.48 -2.76
N LEU A 93 3.20 -28.76 -1.65
CA LEU A 93 2.59 -29.27 -0.42
C LEU A 93 1.13 -29.66 -0.68
N PHE A 94 0.36 -28.79 -1.31
CA PHE A 94 -1.05 -29.03 -1.62
C PHE A 94 -1.25 -30.29 -2.50
N VAL A 95 -0.56 -30.41 -3.63
CA VAL A 95 -0.75 -31.52 -4.56
C VAL A 95 -0.22 -32.85 -4.02
N THR A 96 0.68 -32.83 -3.04
CA THR A 96 1.20 -34.01 -2.37
C THR A 96 0.40 -34.40 -1.11
N GLY A 97 -0.69 -33.67 -0.80
CA GLY A 97 -1.56 -33.93 0.35
C GLY A 97 -0.90 -33.62 1.70
N LYS A 98 0.09 -32.75 1.71
CA LYS A 98 0.75 -32.26 2.94
C LYS A 98 0.04 -30.99 3.44
N GLU A 99 0.24 -30.71 4.73
CA GLU A 99 -0.24 -29.47 5.36
C GLU A 99 0.48 -28.25 4.75
N LEU A 100 -0.28 -27.19 4.48
CA LEU A 100 0.27 -25.92 3.99
C LEU A 100 1.01 -25.21 5.12
N GLU A 101 2.13 -24.56 4.81
CA GLU A 101 2.91 -23.81 5.80
C GLU A 101 2.47 -22.34 5.92
N ARG A 102 1.90 -21.80 4.83
CA ARG A 102 1.56 -20.38 4.69
C ARG A 102 0.12 -20.20 4.21
N GLU A 103 -0.79 -21.00 4.77
CA GLU A 103 -2.22 -20.91 4.42
C GLU A 103 -2.75 -19.52 4.74
N VAL A 104 -3.49 -18.92 3.81
CA VAL A 104 -4.17 -17.65 4.02
C VAL A 104 -5.29 -17.87 5.05
N PRO A 105 -5.33 -17.08 6.15
CA PRO A 105 -6.39 -17.19 7.15
C PRO A 105 -7.79 -17.01 6.55
N GLN A 106 -8.78 -17.75 7.03
CA GLN A 106 -10.14 -17.71 6.51
C GLN A 106 -10.74 -16.29 6.58
N GLU A 107 -10.38 -15.53 7.60
CA GLU A 107 -10.83 -14.15 7.78
C GLU A 107 -10.43 -13.22 6.63
N GLU A 108 -9.29 -13.48 5.97
CA GLU A 108 -8.86 -12.71 4.81
C GLU A 108 -9.76 -12.94 3.59
N TYR A 109 -10.25 -14.16 3.39
CA TYR A 109 -11.22 -14.45 2.33
C TYR A 109 -12.57 -13.76 2.58
N ASP A 110 -12.99 -13.70 3.83
CA ASP A 110 -14.23 -13.03 4.22
C ASP A 110 -14.15 -11.53 3.94
N VAL A 111 -13.00 -10.91 4.19
CA VAL A 111 -12.72 -9.50 3.88
C VAL A 111 -12.72 -9.25 2.37
N GLN A 112 -12.03 -10.09 1.60
CA GLN A 112 -11.97 -9.98 0.13
C GLN A 112 -13.36 -10.15 -0.52
N SER A 113 -14.20 -11.05 0.02
CA SER A 113 -15.56 -11.26 -0.49
C SER A 113 -16.48 -10.04 -0.31
N GLN A 114 -16.12 -9.10 0.58
CA GLN A 114 -16.82 -7.84 0.81
C GLN A 114 -16.34 -6.71 -0.10
N GLY A 115 -15.43 -6.98 -1.03
CA GLY A 115 -14.96 -6.02 -2.04
C GLY A 115 -13.95 -5.00 -1.48
N LEU A 116 -13.15 -5.42 -0.54
CA LEU A 116 -12.06 -4.62 0.04
C LEU A 116 -10.72 -5.08 -0.51
#